data_96998bd1658280b21b8d80b1e87990a1
#
_entry.id   96998bd1658280b21b8d80b1e87990a1
#
_cell.length_a   1.000
_cell.length_b   1.000
_cell.length_c   1.000
_cell.angle_alpha   90.00
_cell.angle_beta   90.00
_cell.angle_gamma   90.00
#
_symmetry.space_group_name_H-M   'P 1'
#
loop_
_entity.id
_entity.type
_entity.pdbx_description
1 polymer ?
#
loop_
_entity_poly.entity_id
_entity_poly.type
_entity_poly.pdbx_seq_one_letter_code
_entity_poly.pdbx_strand_id
1 'polypeptide(L)'
;MSINIAVDGPAGAGKSTIAKKLAKKLAFVYVDTGAMYRAMAYYFLQNGIAPDDEQAIAAACPKVDVTIVYENGEQQVLLNGENVNGVIRTEEVGNMASATSVYPVVRTKLVELQRQLATKTDVIMDGRDIGTCVLPDAQVKIYLTASVATRAKRRYDELTAKGTQCNLEEIEKDIEDRDYRDMHRETSPLKQAKDAVLVDSSEMNIDEVVDAIYQIYARV
;
A
#
# COMPACT_ATOMS: atom_id res chain seq x y z
N MET A 1 -10.36 8.76 -21.43
CA MET A 1 -9.23 8.10 -20.73
C MET A 1 -9.49 8.23 -19.25
N SER A 2 -9.26 7.16 -18.48
CA SER A 2 -9.35 7.24 -17.01
C SER A 2 -8.17 8.03 -16.45
N ILE A 3 -8.44 8.80 -15.38
CA ILE A 3 -7.41 9.54 -14.66
C ILE A 3 -6.88 8.64 -13.54
N ASN A 4 -5.56 8.50 -13.48
CA ASN A 4 -4.88 7.69 -12.49
C ASN A 4 -3.99 8.56 -11.61
N ILE A 5 -4.14 8.45 -10.30
CA ILE A 5 -3.31 9.09 -9.29
C ILE A 5 -2.53 8.02 -8.54
N ALA A 6 -1.20 8.06 -8.66
CA ALA A 6 -0.29 7.18 -7.95
C ALA A 6 0.20 7.85 -6.66
N VAL A 7 0.09 7.17 -5.53
CA VAL A 7 0.58 7.67 -4.23
C VAL A 7 1.55 6.67 -3.65
N ASP A 8 2.84 6.91 -3.83
CA ASP A 8 3.92 6.08 -3.30
C ASP A 8 4.53 6.70 -2.03
N GLY A 9 5.25 5.90 -1.29
CA GLY A 9 5.98 6.36 -0.11
C GLY A 9 6.15 5.29 0.97
N PRO A 10 6.94 5.56 2.02
CA PRO A 10 7.31 4.61 3.04
C PRO A 10 6.13 4.16 3.92
N ALA A 11 6.36 3.14 4.74
CA ALA A 11 5.38 2.64 5.70
C ALA A 11 5.03 3.74 6.73
N GLY A 12 3.75 3.84 7.12
CA GLY A 12 3.32 4.82 8.12
C GLY A 12 3.22 6.28 7.65
N ALA A 13 3.52 6.60 6.37
CA ALA A 13 3.41 7.96 5.83
C ALA A 13 1.97 8.50 5.69
N GLY A 14 0.95 7.69 6.02
CA GLY A 14 -0.45 8.11 5.96
C GLY A 14 -1.11 7.97 4.59
N LYS A 15 -0.45 7.33 3.61
CA LYS A 15 -0.92 7.18 2.23
C LYS A 15 -2.37 6.74 2.12
N SER A 16 -2.74 5.65 2.79
CA SER A 16 -4.09 5.08 2.69
C SER A 16 -5.16 6.02 3.25
N THR A 17 -4.87 6.74 4.33
CA THR A 17 -5.80 7.74 4.90
C THR A 17 -6.01 8.90 3.93
N ILE A 18 -4.91 9.42 3.38
CA ILE A 18 -4.92 10.54 2.44
C ILE A 18 -5.59 10.13 1.13
N ALA A 19 -5.20 8.99 0.56
CA ALA A 19 -5.75 8.47 -0.70
C ALA A 19 -7.27 8.22 -0.60
N LYS A 20 -7.76 7.66 0.50
CA LYS A 20 -9.20 7.50 0.75
C LYS A 20 -9.96 8.82 0.80
N LYS A 21 -9.45 9.81 1.55
CA LYS A 21 -10.08 11.14 1.64
C LYS A 21 -10.10 11.83 0.28
N LEU A 22 -8.97 11.78 -0.44
CA LEU A 22 -8.86 12.38 -1.77
C LEU A 22 -9.79 11.68 -2.79
N ALA A 23 -9.86 10.34 -2.76
CA ALA A 23 -10.76 9.57 -3.61
C ALA A 23 -12.24 9.96 -3.39
N LYS A 24 -12.64 10.12 -2.13
CA LYS A 24 -13.98 10.62 -1.80
C LYS A 24 -14.21 12.04 -2.32
N LYS A 25 -13.22 12.93 -2.19
CA LYS A 25 -13.31 14.33 -2.66
C LYS A 25 -13.43 14.41 -4.19
N LEU A 26 -12.75 13.51 -4.93
CA LEU A 26 -12.73 13.48 -6.38
C LEU A 26 -13.77 12.56 -7.01
N ALA A 27 -14.53 11.79 -6.21
CA ALA A 27 -15.39 10.69 -6.65
C ALA A 27 -14.62 9.62 -7.47
N PHE A 28 -13.35 9.37 -7.13
CA PHE A 28 -12.49 8.34 -7.70
C PHE A 28 -12.58 7.04 -6.91
N VAL A 29 -12.23 5.94 -7.55
CA VAL A 29 -12.11 4.65 -6.88
C VAL A 29 -10.75 4.58 -6.16
N TYR A 30 -10.78 4.30 -4.86
CA TYR A 30 -9.57 4.08 -4.08
C TYR A 30 -9.11 2.62 -4.17
N VAL A 31 -7.83 2.38 -4.42
CA VAL A 31 -7.21 1.04 -4.49
C VAL A 31 -6.07 0.93 -3.48
N ASP A 32 -6.28 0.14 -2.41
CA ASP A 32 -5.27 -0.24 -1.42
C ASP A 32 -4.50 -1.46 -1.94
N THR A 33 -3.36 -1.22 -2.59
CA THR A 33 -2.54 -2.35 -3.09
C THR A 33 -1.91 -3.15 -1.96
N GLY A 34 -1.59 -2.51 -0.84
CA GLY A 34 -1.08 -3.18 0.35
C GLY A 34 -2.04 -4.25 0.89
N ALA A 35 -3.34 -4.03 0.80
CA ALA A 35 -4.33 -5.03 1.19
C ALA A 35 -4.30 -6.27 0.27
N MET A 36 -4.00 -6.09 -1.02
CA MET A 36 -3.86 -7.21 -1.97
C MET A 36 -2.65 -8.09 -1.64
N TYR A 37 -1.48 -7.47 -1.35
CA TYR A 37 -0.30 -8.20 -0.87
C TYR A 37 -0.55 -8.90 0.46
N ARG A 38 -1.33 -8.30 1.36
CA ARG A 38 -1.71 -8.91 2.63
C ARG A 38 -2.66 -10.10 2.44
N ALA A 39 -3.54 -10.08 1.47
CA ALA A 39 -4.39 -11.23 1.14
C ALA A 39 -3.55 -12.43 0.68
N MET A 40 -2.56 -12.20 -0.20
CA MET A 40 -1.59 -13.23 -0.59
C MET A 40 -0.82 -13.77 0.63
N ALA A 41 -0.29 -12.88 1.46
CA ALA A 41 0.44 -13.24 2.67
C ALA A 41 -0.41 -14.05 3.66
N TYR A 42 -1.67 -13.68 3.83
CA TYR A 42 -2.61 -14.41 4.67
C TYR A 42 -2.82 -15.84 4.16
N TYR A 43 -2.96 -16.02 2.84
CA TYR A 43 -3.01 -17.35 2.25
C TYR A 43 -1.75 -18.18 2.57
N PHE A 44 -0.57 -17.58 2.45
CA PHE A 44 0.69 -18.29 2.76
C PHE A 44 0.75 -18.73 4.23
N LEU A 45 0.37 -17.83 5.16
CA LEU A 45 0.30 -18.15 6.59
C LEU A 45 -0.69 -19.28 6.88
N GLN A 46 -1.89 -19.24 6.31
CA GLN A 46 -2.90 -20.29 6.48
C GLN A 46 -2.44 -21.66 5.97
N ASN A 47 -1.54 -21.69 5.00
CA ASN A 47 -1.00 -22.93 4.43
C ASN A 47 0.38 -23.32 4.99
N GLY A 48 0.86 -22.65 6.04
CA GLY A 48 2.13 -22.93 6.69
C GLY A 48 3.35 -22.70 5.79
N ILE A 49 3.24 -21.81 4.80
CA ILE A 49 4.32 -21.48 3.88
C ILE A 49 5.22 -20.43 4.53
N ALA A 50 6.50 -20.74 4.68
CA ALA A 50 7.47 -19.82 5.25
C ALA A 50 7.79 -18.65 4.28
N PRO A 51 8.12 -17.45 4.80
CA PRO A 51 8.35 -16.26 3.98
C PRO A 51 9.59 -16.36 3.07
N ASP A 52 10.52 -17.25 3.38
CA ASP A 52 11.76 -17.53 2.64
C ASP A 52 11.69 -18.78 1.74
N ASP A 53 10.56 -19.51 1.76
CA ASP A 53 10.32 -20.65 0.88
C ASP A 53 9.79 -20.21 -0.49
N GLU A 54 10.70 -19.71 -1.34
CA GLU A 54 10.37 -19.25 -2.69
C GLU A 54 9.68 -20.32 -3.54
N GLN A 55 10.06 -21.59 -3.38
CA GLN A 55 9.48 -22.69 -4.18
C GLN A 55 8.03 -22.94 -3.77
N ALA A 56 7.73 -23.00 -2.48
CA ALA A 56 6.36 -23.15 -2.00
C ALA A 56 5.49 -21.94 -2.36
N ILE A 57 6.04 -20.72 -2.25
CA ILE A 57 5.36 -19.48 -2.66
C ILE A 57 5.03 -19.53 -4.16
N ALA A 58 5.99 -19.88 -5.00
CA ALA A 58 5.78 -19.99 -6.45
C ALA A 58 4.74 -21.05 -6.82
N ALA A 59 4.74 -22.20 -6.14
CA ALA A 59 3.75 -23.26 -6.34
C ALA A 59 2.35 -22.91 -5.82
N ALA A 60 2.26 -22.03 -4.82
CA ALA A 60 1.00 -21.55 -4.25
C ALA A 60 0.35 -20.44 -5.07
N CYS A 61 1.14 -19.51 -5.62
CA CYS A 61 0.63 -18.34 -6.35
C CYS A 61 -0.44 -18.63 -7.41
N PRO A 62 -0.36 -19.65 -8.26
CA PRO A 62 -1.40 -19.97 -9.23
C PRO A 62 -2.76 -20.34 -8.60
N LYS A 63 -2.74 -20.86 -7.37
CA LYS A 63 -3.93 -21.34 -6.65
C LYS A 63 -4.66 -20.23 -5.88
N VAL A 64 -4.03 -19.08 -5.75
CA VAL A 64 -4.60 -17.94 -5.01
C VAL A 64 -5.34 -17.04 -5.96
N ASP A 65 -6.62 -16.81 -5.71
CA ASP A 65 -7.38 -15.78 -6.39
C ASP A 65 -7.57 -14.59 -5.43
N VAL A 66 -7.10 -13.42 -5.87
CA VAL A 66 -7.30 -12.15 -5.14
C VAL A 66 -8.18 -11.27 -6.00
N THR A 67 -9.36 -10.96 -5.51
CA THR A 67 -10.34 -10.13 -6.21
C THR A 67 -10.67 -8.88 -5.38
N ILE A 68 -10.94 -7.77 -6.07
CA ILE A 68 -11.38 -6.52 -5.44
C ILE A 68 -12.82 -6.25 -5.87
N VAL A 69 -13.68 -6.09 -4.89
CA VAL A 69 -15.05 -5.59 -5.08
C VAL A 69 -15.25 -4.32 -4.25
N TYR A 70 -16.27 -3.54 -4.58
CA TYR A 70 -16.60 -2.32 -3.86
C TYR A 70 -18.01 -2.45 -3.30
N GLU A 71 -18.13 -2.33 -1.96
CA GLU A 71 -19.40 -2.33 -1.25
C GLU A 71 -19.55 -1.00 -0.49
N ASN A 72 -20.62 -0.28 -0.72
CA ASN A 72 -20.86 1.04 -0.12
C ASN A 72 -19.72 2.05 -0.33
N GLY A 73 -19.00 1.95 -1.45
CA GLY A 73 -17.85 2.80 -1.76
C GLY A 73 -16.54 2.40 -1.06
N GLU A 74 -16.53 1.29 -0.34
CA GLU A 74 -15.33 0.75 0.31
C GLU A 74 -14.80 -0.49 -0.42
N GLN A 75 -13.48 -0.55 -0.54
CA GLN A 75 -12.78 -1.70 -1.09
C GLN A 75 -12.93 -2.92 -0.17
N GLN A 76 -13.41 -4.02 -0.75
CA GLN A 76 -13.37 -5.34 -0.14
C GLN A 76 -12.39 -6.21 -0.88
N VAL A 77 -11.49 -6.85 -0.15
CA VAL A 77 -10.52 -7.80 -0.70
C VAL A 77 -11.06 -9.21 -0.48
N LEU A 78 -11.26 -9.91 -1.58
CA LEU A 78 -11.67 -11.30 -1.56
C LEU A 78 -10.45 -12.19 -1.85
N LEU A 79 -10.25 -13.19 -1.01
CA LEU A 79 -9.27 -14.24 -1.19
C LEU A 79 -10.02 -15.54 -1.48
N ASN A 80 -9.86 -16.09 -2.68
CA ASN A 80 -10.60 -17.29 -3.13
C ASN A 80 -12.12 -17.16 -2.91
N GLY A 81 -12.66 -15.96 -3.12
CA GLY A 81 -14.07 -15.63 -2.96
C GLY A 81 -14.51 -15.23 -1.53
N GLU A 82 -13.66 -15.37 -0.53
CA GLU A 82 -13.94 -14.99 0.86
C GLU A 82 -13.43 -13.61 1.21
N ASN A 83 -14.25 -12.77 1.88
CA ASN A 83 -13.84 -11.45 2.33
C ASN A 83 -12.84 -11.56 3.50
N VAL A 84 -11.64 -11.03 3.28
CA VAL A 84 -10.53 -11.10 4.26
C VAL A 84 -10.19 -9.76 4.91
N ASN A 85 -10.96 -8.70 4.69
CA ASN A 85 -10.66 -7.36 5.23
C ASN A 85 -10.48 -7.35 6.75
N GLY A 86 -11.24 -8.17 7.48
CA GLY A 86 -11.21 -8.25 8.94
C GLY A 86 -9.95 -8.90 9.52
N VAL A 87 -9.24 -9.71 8.73
CA VAL A 87 -8.12 -10.56 9.21
C VAL A 87 -6.76 -10.15 8.67
N ILE A 88 -6.69 -9.44 7.55
CA ILE A 88 -5.42 -9.10 6.89
C ILE A 88 -4.68 -7.89 7.48
N ARG A 89 -5.20 -7.27 8.53
CA ARG A 89 -4.60 -6.05 9.14
C ARG A 89 -3.74 -6.33 10.36
N THR A 90 -3.45 -7.60 10.66
CA THR A 90 -2.54 -7.98 11.75
C THR A 90 -1.08 -7.66 11.40
N GLU A 91 -0.24 -7.57 12.42
CA GLU A 91 1.20 -7.36 12.26
C GLU A 91 1.86 -8.55 11.56
N GLU A 92 1.51 -9.77 11.95
CA GLU A 92 2.01 -11.01 11.34
C GLU A 92 1.77 -11.04 9.81
N VAL A 93 0.53 -10.77 9.38
CA VAL A 93 0.19 -10.66 7.95
C VAL A 93 0.96 -9.52 7.28
N GLY A 94 1.16 -8.41 7.98
CA GLY A 94 1.93 -7.28 7.49
C GLY A 94 3.40 -7.60 7.24
N ASN A 95 4.02 -8.36 8.15
CA ASN A 95 5.40 -8.80 8.06
C ASN A 95 5.57 -9.84 6.94
N MET A 96 4.67 -10.81 6.88
CA MET A 96 4.63 -11.80 5.79
C MET A 96 4.45 -11.14 4.42
N ALA A 97 3.56 -10.15 4.29
CA ALA A 97 3.36 -9.40 3.04
C ALA A 97 4.62 -8.63 2.63
N SER A 98 5.31 -8.00 3.58
CA SER A 98 6.58 -7.31 3.32
C SER A 98 7.66 -8.29 2.84
N ALA A 99 7.80 -9.42 3.51
CA ALA A 99 8.80 -10.44 3.18
C ALA A 99 8.53 -11.08 1.81
N THR A 100 7.28 -11.40 1.49
CA THR A 100 6.93 -12.09 0.24
C THR A 100 6.73 -11.18 -0.96
N SER A 101 6.61 -9.86 -0.74
CA SER A 101 6.48 -8.87 -1.82
C SER A 101 7.72 -8.71 -2.71
N VAL A 102 8.84 -9.31 -2.33
CA VAL A 102 10.09 -9.32 -3.11
C VAL A 102 10.03 -10.31 -4.27
N TYR A 103 9.21 -11.36 -4.16
CA TYR A 103 9.16 -12.42 -5.18
C TYR A 103 8.45 -11.96 -6.46
N PRO A 104 9.10 -12.12 -7.63
CA PRO A 104 8.52 -11.70 -8.90
C PRO A 104 7.16 -12.33 -9.20
N VAL A 105 6.95 -13.60 -8.84
CA VAL A 105 5.71 -14.33 -9.10
C VAL A 105 4.51 -13.70 -8.36
N VAL A 106 4.70 -13.27 -7.11
CA VAL A 106 3.68 -12.56 -6.32
C VAL A 106 3.36 -11.21 -6.96
N ARG A 107 4.42 -10.49 -7.34
CA ARG A 107 4.28 -9.15 -7.94
C ARG A 107 3.58 -9.18 -9.28
N THR A 108 4.01 -10.06 -10.20
CA THR A 108 3.41 -10.15 -11.54
C THR A 108 1.90 -10.34 -11.46
N LYS A 109 1.45 -11.25 -10.61
CA LYS A 109 0.02 -11.50 -10.41
C LYS A 109 -0.75 -10.27 -9.91
N LEU A 110 -0.23 -9.62 -8.89
CA LEU A 110 -0.93 -8.48 -8.28
C LEU A 110 -0.85 -7.20 -9.12
N VAL A 111 0.28 -6.95 -9.78
CA VAL A 111 0.43 -5.79 -10.69
C VAL A 111 -0.53 -5.89 -11.87
N GLU A 112 -0.73 -7.07 -12.44
CA GLU A 112 -1.69 -7.27 -13.51
C GLU A 112 -3.10 -6.91 -13.07
N LEU A 113 -3.55 -7.38 -11.91
CA LEU A 113 -4.86 -7.03 -11.34
C LEU A 113 -4.98 -5.52 -11.09
N GLN A 114 -3.95 -4.89 -10.53
CA GLN A 114 -3.91 -3.44 -10.28
C GLN A 114 -4.07 -2.64 -11.58
N ARG A 115 -3.36 -3.02 -12.63
CA ARG A 115 -3.48 -2.38 -13.95
C ARG A 115 -4.87 -2.55 -14.55
N GLN A 116 -5.45 -3.73 -14.44
CA GLN A 116 -6.82 -3.98 -14.92
C GLN A 116 -7.86 -3.10 -14.21
N LEU A 117 -7.70 -2.84 -12.92
CA LEU A 117 -8.57 -1.91 -12.18
C LEU A 117 -8.44 -0.48 -12.71
N ALA A 118 -7.22 -0.02 -12.96
CA ALA A 118 -6.93 1.34 -13.42
C ALA A 118 -7.41 1.64 -14.86
N THR A 119 -7.69 0.61 -15.67
CA THR A 119 -8.24 0.81 -17.02
C THR A 119 -9.75 1.05 -17.05
N LYS A 120 -10.46 0.68 -15.98
CA LYS A 120 -11.93 0.66 -15.96
C LYS A 120 -12.55 1.96 -15.46
N THR A 121 -11.84 2.71 -14.63
CA THR A 121 -12.37 3.90 -13.96
C THR A 121 -11.23 4.79 -13.48
N ASP A 122 -11.55 6.02 -13.07
CA ASP A 122 -10.60 6.91 -12.41
C ASP A 122 -10.20 6.35 -11.05
N VAL A 123 -8.90 6.22 -10.78
CA VAL A 123 -8.41 5.58 -9.56
C VAL A 123 -7.39 6.45 -8.83
N ILE A 124 -7.40 6.31 -7.51
CA ILE A 124 -6.27 6.67 -6.65
C ILE A 124 -5.73 5.38 -6.06
N MET A 125 -4.49 5.08 -6.38
CA MET A 125 -3.84 3.85 -5.97
C MET A 125 -2.64 4.16 -5.06
N ASP A 126 -2.59 3.56 -3.88
CA ASP A 126 -1.46 3.74 -2.98
C ASP A 126 -0.60 2.48 -2.85
N GLY A 127 0.71 2.69 -2.77
CA GLY A 127 1.66 1.59 -2.70
C GLY A 127 3.10 2.01 -2.41
N ARG A 128 4.06 1.36 -3.11
CA ARG A 128 5.50 1.61 -3.02
C ARG A 128 6.15 1.90 -4.36
N ASP A 129 5.51 1.45 -5.43
CA ASP A 129 6.03 1.45 -6.79
C ASP A 129 4.92 1.69 -7.83
N ILE A 130 3.85 2.37 -7.41
CA ILE A 130 2.70 2.62 -8.28
C ILE A 130 3.13 3.51 -9.44
N GLY A 131 3.74 4.65 -9.16
CA GLY A 131 4.18 5.60 -10.19
C GLY A 131 5.44 5.18 -10.95
N THR A 132 6.18 4.16 -10.47
CA THR A 132 7.41 3.69 -11.13
C THR A 132 7.22 2.39 -11.91
N CYS A 133 6.30 1.52 -11.48
CA CYS A 133 6.12 0.18 -12.03
C CYS A 133 4.68 -0.11 -12.44
N VAL A 134 3.71 0.12 -11.56
CA VAL A 134 2.32 -0.30 -11.79
C VAL A 134 1.65 0.60 -12.83
N LEU A 135 1.67 1.90 -12.60
CA LEU A 135 1.06 2.95 -13.42
C LEU A 135 2.12 4.01 -13.82
N PRO A 136 3.12 3.64 -14.64
CA PRO A 136 4.20 4.56 -15.01
C PRO A 136 3.70 5.79 -15.81
N ASP A 137 2.50 5.69 -16.39
CA ASP A 137 1.87 6.75 -17.17
C ASP A 137 0.73 7.46 -16.39
N ALA A 138 0.68 7.28 -15.05
CA ALA A 138 -0.30 7.98 -14.23
C ALA A 138 -0.15 9.49 -14.39
N GLN A 139 -1.27 10.21 -14.56
CA GLN A 139 -1.30 11.65 -14.80
C GLN A 139 -0.82 12.44 -13.58
N VAL A 140 -1.04 11.90 -12.37
CA VAL A 140 -0.56 12.48 -11.13
C VAL A 140 0.23 11.45 -10.35
N LYS A 141 1.46 11.79 -9.98
CA LYS A 141 2.31 10.94 -9.14
C LYS A 141 2.77 11.71 -7.93
N ILE A 142 2.50 11.14 -6.77
CA ILE A 142 2.85 11.70 -5.47
C ILE A 142 3.80 10.75 -4.77
N TYR A 143 4.88 11.30 -4.23
CA TYR A 143 5.71 10.60 -3.24
C TYR A 143 5.43 11.21 -1.88
N LEU A 144 4.57 10.55 -1.10
CA LEU A 144 4.17 11.01 0.23
C LEU A 144 5.13 10.46 1.28
N THR A 145 5.77 11.33 2.03
CA THR A 145 6.70 10.97 3.09
C THR A 145 6.41 11.69 4.40
N ALA A 146 7.06 11.25 5.45
CA ALA A 146 7.24 11.94 6.72
C ALA A 146 8.48 11.37 7.42
N SER A 147 9.07 12.09 8.36
CA SER A 147 10.21 11.61 9.14
C SER A 147 9.89 10.28 9.85
N VAL A 148 10.89 9.44 10.08
CA VAL A 148 10.70 8.16 10.80
C VAL A 148 10.08 8.40 12.15
N ALA A 149 10.58 9.38 12.91
CA ALA A 149 10.05 9.77 14.22
C ALA A 149 8.55 10.16 14.15
N THR A 150 8.15 10.98 13.17
CA THR A 150 6.72 11.36 12.98
C THR A 150 5.86 10.14 12.69
N ARG A 151 6.33 9.23 11.83
CA ARG A 151 5.58 8.00 11.47
C ARG A 151 5.48 7.03 12.65
N ALA A 152 6.56 6.88 13.42
CA ALA A 152 6.58 6.08 14.64
C ALA A 152 5.61 6.63 15.69
N LYS A 153 5.63 7.95 15.90
CA LYS A 153 4.71 8.62 16.83
C LYS A 153 3.24 8.41 16.43
N ARG A 154 2.90 8.61 15.14
CA ARG A 154 1.54 8.35 14.62
C ARG A 154 1.10 6.91 14.89
N ARG A 155 2.00 5.94 14.65
CA ARG A 155 1.72 4.53 14.88
C ARG A 155 1.57 4.19 16.36
N TYR A 156 2.44 4.74 17.21
CA TYR A 156 2.37 4.60 18.66
C TYR A 156 1.02 5.11 19.20
N ASP A 157 0.60 6.31 18.77
CA ASP A 157 -0.67 6.91 19.21
C ASP A 157 -1.87 6.07 18.75
N GLU A 158 -1.84 5.52 17.53
CA GLU A 158 -2.87 4.61 17.00
C GLU A 158 -2.98 3.34 17.84
N LEU A 159 -1.87 2.70 18.18
CA LEU A 159 -1.83 1.47 18.96
C LEU A 159 -2.29 1.71 20.41
N THR A 160 -1.81 2.78 21.02
CA THR A 160 -2.19 3.19 22.38
C THR A 160 -3.69 3.49 22.47
N ALA A 161 -4.25 4.19 21.48
CA ALA A 161 -5.69 4.46 21.42
C ALA A 161 -6.54 3.20 21.29
N LYS A 162 -5.99 2.10 20.75
CA LYS A 162 -6.61 0.77 20.68
C LYS A 162 -6.38 -0.08 21.94
N GLY A 163 -5.68 0.46 22.94
CA GLY A 163 -5.35 -0.26 24.18
C GLY A 163 -4.21 -1.28 24.01
N THR A 164 -3.46 -1.25 22.92
CA THR A 164 -2.32 -2.13 22.69
C THR A 164 -1.10 -1.57 23.42
N GLN A 165 -0.44 -2.38 24.25
CA GLN A 165 0.86 -2.02 24.80
C GLN A 165 1.91 -2.04 23.71
N CYS A 166 2.66 -0.96 23.56
CA CYS A 166 3.68 -0.82 22.54
C CYS A 166 4.82 0.10 23.02
N ASN A 167 5.98 -0.04 22.42
CA ASN A 167 7.18 0.75 22.68
C ASN A 167 7.49 1.61 21.46
N LEU A 168 7.71 2.92 21.66
CA LEU A 168 7.98 3.85 20.57
C LEU A 168 9.30 3.54 19.86
N GLU A 169 10.36 3.19 20.59
CA GLU A 169 11.68 2.87 20.00
C GLU A 169 11.62 1.58 19.15
N GLU A 170 10.86 0.58 19.60
CA GLU A 170 10.64 -0.65 18.81
C GLU A 170 9.88 -0.35 17.52
N ILE A 171 8.84 0.48 17.59
CA ILE A 171 8.07 0.90 16.41
C ILE A 171 8.96 1.68 15.44
N GLU A 172 9.82 2.57 15.93
CA GLU A 172 10.73 3.36 15.11
C GLU A 172 11.70 2.45 14.37
N LYS A 173 12.31 1.50 15.07
CA LYS A 173 13.19 0.49 14.49
C LYS A 173 12.48 -0.37 13.45
N ASP A 174 11.29 -0.85 13.73
CA ASP A 174 10.50 -1.64 12.78
C ASP A 174 10.20 -0.87 11.50
N ILE A 175 9.93 0.44 11.62
CA ILE A 175 9.71 1.33 10.47
C ILE A 175 10.99 1.49 9.67
N GLU A 176 12.15 1.70 10.31
CA GLU A 176 13.44 1.81 9.63
C GLU A 176 13.80 0.52 8.89
N ASP A 177 13.69 -0.63 9.56
CA ASP A 177 13.97 -1.94 8.98
C ASP A 177 13.06 -2.25 7.78
N ARG A 178 11.80 -1.83 7.85
CA ARG A 178 10.84 -2.00 6.76
C ARG A 178 11.14 -1.07 5.59
N ASP A 179 11.46 0.19 5.85
CA ASP A 179 11.84 1.15 4.81
C ASP A 179 13.11 0.70 4.11
N TYR A 180 14.09 0.20 4.87
CA TYR A 180 15.33 -0.35 4.31
C TYR A 180 15.02 -1.51 3.35
N ARG A 181 14.18 -2.46 3.75
CA ARG A 181 13.78 -3.59 2.89
C ARG A 181 13.03 -3.11 1.63
N ASP A 182 12.07 -2.18 1.80
CA ASP A 182 11.29 -1.65 0.68
C ASP A 182 12.17 -0.89 -0.34
N MET A 183 13.19 -0.16 0.13
CA MET A 183 14.10 0.63 -0.72
C MET A 183 15.19 -0.20 -1.38
N HIS A 184 15.62 -1.31 -0.77
CA HIS A 184 16.77 -2.11 -1.24
C HIS A 184 16.39 -3.43 -1.90
N ARG A 185 15.09 -3.76 -2.02
CA ARG A 185 14.67 -4.94 -2.75
C ARG A 185 15.05 -4.82 -4.23
N GLU A 186 15.47 -5.94 -4.83
CA GLU A 186 15.90 -5.98 -6.24
C GLU A 186 14.76 -5.66 -7.22
N THR A 187 13.56 -6.17 -6.92
CA THR A 187 12.38 -6.00 -7.78
C THR A 187 11.54 -4.82 -7.32
N SER A 188 11.39 -3.81 -8.16
CA SER A 188 10.54 -2.62 -7.96
C SER A 188 10.77 -1.94 -6.59
N PRO A 189 11.98 -1.48 -6.28
CA PRO A 189 12.27 -0.83 -5.01
C PRO A 189 11.39 0.42 -4.80
N LEU A 190 11.13 0.73 -3.53
CA LEU A 190 10.52 2.00 -3.17
C LEU A 190 11.46 3.15 -3.55
N LYS A 191 11.07 3.92 -4.53
CA LYS A 191 11.78 5.14 -4.95
C LYS A 191 10.80 6.15 -5.53
N GLN A 192 11.11 7.41 -5.39
CA GLN A 192 10.35 8.48 -6.02
C GLN A 192 10.47 8.37 -7.55
N ALA A 193 9.34 8.37 -8.26
CA ALA A 193 9.34 8.49 -9.71
C ALA A 193 9.90 9.87 -10.11
N LYS A 194 10.55 9.96 -11.27
CA LYS A 194 11.22 11.20 -11.72
C LYS A 194 10.26 12.38 -11.86
N ASP A 195 9.02 12.10 -12.19
CA ASP A 195 7.91 13.03 -12.40
C ASP A 195 6.94 13.09 -11.21
N ALA A 196 7.27 12.41 -10.09
CA ALA A 196 6.46 12.47 -8.89
C ALA A 196 6.75 13.73 -8.06
N VAL A 197 5.70 14.37 -7.59
CA VAL A 197 5.80 15.49 -6.64
C VAL A 197 6.03 14.93 -5.24
N LEU A 198 7.09 15.40 -4.59
CA LEU A 198 7.36 15.08 -3.18
C LEU A 198 6.40 15.89 -2.29
N VAL A 199 5.73 15.19 -1.38
CA VAL A 199 4.91 15.79 -0.31
C VAL A 199 5.44 15.27 1.02
N ASP A 200 6.11 16.12 1.77
CA ASP A 200 6.53 15.81 3.15
C ASP A 200 5.45 16.25 4.13
N SER A 201 4.84 15.27 4.77
CA SER A 201 3.74 15.48 5.71
C SER A 201 4.18 15.53 7.18
N SER A 202 5.48 15.69 7.45
CA SER A 202 6.01 15.65 8.83
C SER A 202 5.32 16.67 9.74
N GLU A 203 5.09 17.89 9.23
CA GLU A 203 4.50 19.02 9.96
C GLU A 203 3.06 19.33 9.51
N MET A 204 2.44 18.45 8.70
CA MET A 204 1.11 18.69 8.14
C MET A 204 0.06 17.81 8.82
N ASN A 205 -1.13 18.38 9.01
CA ASN A 205 -2.31 17.59 9.33
C ASN A 205 -2.91 16.92 8.08
N ILE A 206 -3.87 16.03 8.30
CA ILE A 206 -4.45 15.23 7.22
C ILE A 206 -5.11 16.11 6.14
N ASP A 207 -5.83 17.14 6.53
CA ASP A 207 -6.59 17.98 5.58
C ASP A 207 -5.64 18.86 4.75
N GLU A 208 -4.57 19.36 5.35
CA GLU A 208 -3.50 20.08 4.64
C GLU A 208 -2.82 19.20 3.58
N VAL A 209 -2.53 17.94 3.90
CA VAL A 209 -1.95 17.00 2.92
C VAL A 209 -2.93 16.72 1.78
N VAL A 210 -4.21 16.48 2.09
CA VAL A 210 -5.25 16.26 1.07
C VAL A 210 -5.38 17.46 0.15
N ASP A 211 -5.38 18.66 0.71
CA ASP A 211 -5.50 19.89 -0.08
C ASP A 211 -4.24 20.15 -0.93
N ALA A 212 -3.05 19.90 -0.40
CA ALA A 212 -1.82 19.98 -1.17
C ALA A 212 -1.83 19.05 -2.39
N ILE A 213 -2.24 17.79 -2.21
CA ILE A 213 -2.32 16.83 -3.32
C ILE A 213 -3.45 17.21 -4.29
N TYR A 214 -4.58 17.69 -3.78
CA TYR A 214 -5.66 18.19 -4.62
C TYR A 214 -5.21 19.36 -5.51
N GLN A 215 -4.41 20.30 -5.00
CA GLN A 215 -3.84 21.39 -5.80
C GLN A 215 -2.86 20.91 -6.87
N ILE A 216 -2.14 19.82 -6.62
CA ILE A 216 -1.29 19.20 -7.64
C ILE A 216 -2.17 18.60 -8.76
N TYR A 217 -3.20 17.84 -8.39
CA TYR A 217 -4.16 17.27 -9.35
C TYR A 217 -4.87 18.33 -10.18
N ALA A 218 -5.29 19.46 -9.58
CA ALA A 218 -6.04 20.52 -10.27
C ALA A 218 -5.24 21.27 -11.35
N ARG A 219 -3.94 20.98 -11.49
CA ARG A 219 -3.06 21.57 -12.51
C ARG A 219 -2.87 20.68 -13.75
N VAL A 220 -3.42 19.48 -13.71
CA VAL A 220 -3.37 18.46 -14.77
C VAL A 220 -4.67 18.43 -15.56
#